data_eb0ea1a881472df0fef8646197d78d34
#
_entry.id   eb0ea1a881472df0fef8646197d78d34
#
_cell.length_a   1.000
_cell.length_b   1.000
_cell.length_c   1.000
_cell.angle_alpha   90.00
_cell.angle_beta   90.00
_cell.angle_gamma   90.00
#
_symmetry.space_group_name_H-M   'P 1'
#
loop_
_entity.id
_entity.type
_entity.pdbx_description
1 polymer ?
#
loop_
_entity_poly.entity_id
_entity_poly.type
_entity_poly.pdbx_seq_one_letter_code
_entity_poly.pdbx_strand_id
1 'polypeptide(L)'
;MKRKLFAAMAVTVFGVLAGGPAHAGFLFGEETKGVTINNNESDLNVRIRLQPRFDFGDLVKDGTSSYESQGDIYLRRIRLELGGHLLTKTIAYNLTLTGDKWDKAGNANAIGIQYAYVKWLADDALVFTVGKEKLPFSRVSLSSSSKQLIVERPVSTEAAKKLFGLTDAYYQPKFSVGGRLAEGLFAYEVAVADGWQNGEAIQSTGARKVLSANPVYVARVELSPPGWVEKGKSDAYLGKGQHLTIGANVASQSGIEYQTVGFEEDRTLTGFDVSGHYNGFTAQFEYNAWEIESTDPAIATKKPKGWYAQAGYFIDGINLEPVARYEVYDHDSEANDKEEKIRTVGLNWYGKGHSFKVGANWVHHEFDTKVKEVTNDDSKDIYQVQAQVYF
;
A
#
# COMPACT_ATOMS: atom_id res chain seq x y z
N MET A 1 -16.67 28.92 -7.81
CA MET A 1 -16.27 29.59 -6.57
C MET A 1 -15.61 28.65 -5.56
N LYS A 2 -16.13 27.44 -5.33
CA LYS A 2 -15.59 26.42 -4.38
C LYS A 2 -14.18 25.91 -4.72
N ARG A 3 -13.81 25.73 -6.01
CA ARG A 3 -12.45 25.32 -6.45
C ARG A 3 -11.36 26.34 -6.07
N LYS A 4 -11.68 27.65 -6.06
CA LYS A 4 -10.74 28.71 -5.66
C LYS A 4 -10.48 28.73 -4.15
N LEU A 5 -11.45 28.29 -3.34
CA LEU A 5 -11.32 28.25 -1.89
C LEU A 5 -10.35 27.14 -1.44
N PHE A 6 -10.34 25.98 -2.14
CA PHE A 6 -9.44 24.87 -1.83
C PHE A 6 -7.99 25.17 -2.17
N ALA A 7 -7.71 25.76 -3.34
CA ALA A 7 -6.36 26.18 -3.69
C ALA A 7 -5.82 27.21 -2.69
N ALA A 8 -6.65 28.14 -2.21
CA ALA A 8 -6.31 29.08 -1.15
C ALA A 8 -6.04 28.37 0.20
N MET A 9 -6.84 27.36 0.55
CA MET A 9 -6.69 26.60 1.79
C MET A 9 -5.42 25.73 1.80
N ALA A 10 -5.11 25.05 0.69
CA ALA A 10 -3.87 24.31 0.54
C ALA A 10 -2.63 25.21 0.63
N VAL A 11 -2.64 26.35 -0.05
CA VAL A 11 -1.57 27.37 0.02
C VAL A 11 -1.45 27.94 1.44
N THR A 12 -2.57 28.17 2.14
CA THR A 12 -2.57 28.69 3.52
C THR A 12 -1.99 27.67 4.50
N VAL A 13 -2.34 26.37 4.37
CA VAL A 13 -1.77 25.33 5.23
C VAL A 13 -0.26 25.19 5.03
N PHE A 14 0.22 25.18 3.79
CA PHE A 14 1.65 25.17 3.50
C PHE A 14 2.35 26.45 3.92
N GLY A 15 1.73 27.62 3.76
CA GLY A 15 2.27 28.92 4.16
C GLY A 15 2.42 29.07 5.67
N VAL A 16 1.47 28.56 6.46
CA VAL A 16 1.53 28.59 7.94
C VAL A 16 2.58 27.63 8.48
N LEU A 17 2.78 26.48 7.81
CA LEU A 17 3.78 25.49 8.23
C LEU A 17 5.22 25.89 7.87
N ALA A 18 5.43 26.72 6.84
CA ALA A 18 6.74 27.21 6.42
C ALA A 18 7.22 28.46 7.18
N GLY A 19 6.36 29.15 7.91
CA GLY A 19 6.55 30.52 8.39
C GLY A 19 6.85 30.75 9.86
N GLY A 20 7.14 29.73 10.70
CA GLY A 20 7.43 29.97 12.11
C GLY A 20 8.34 28.93 12.76
N PRO A 21 9.23 29.33 13.73
CA PRO A 21 9.88 28.38 14.59
C PRO A 21 8.80 27.73 15.46
N ALA A 22 8.46 26.47 15.17
CA ALA A 22 7.55 25.70 16.01
C ALA A 22 8.21 25.42 17.36
N HIS A 23 7.97 26.27 18.32
CA HIS A 23 8.20 26.00 19.73
C HIS A 23 7.08 25.08 20.29
N ALA A 24 6.89 23.94 19.69
CA ALA A 24 6.23 22.85 20.35
C ALA A 24 7.34 21.88 20.77
N GLY A 25 7.59 21.79 22.05
CA GLY A 25 8.56 20.86 22.65
C GLY A 25 8.10 19.39 22.53
N PHE A 26 7.68 19.00 21.33
CA PHE A 26 7.51 17.58 20.97
C PHE A 26 8.89 17.01 20.69
N LEU A 27 9.39 16.21 21.59
CA LEU A 27 10.56 15.38 21.41
C LEU A 27 10.23 14.27 20.41
N PHE A 28 10.18 14.60 19.12
CA PHE A 28 10.20 13.58 18.08
C PHE A 28 11.59 12.93 18.11
N GLY A 29 11.66 11.63 18.42
CA GLY A 29 12.87 10.84 18.27
C GLY A 29 13.45 10.95 16.85
N GLU A 30 14.69 10.54 16.66
CA GLU A 30 15.27 10.46 15.31
C GLU A 30 14.38 9.59 14.42
N GLU A 31 14.08 10.08 13.23
CA GLU A 31 13.27 9.47 12.15
C GLU A 31 12.59 8.12 12.50
N THR A 32 11.38 8.18 13.05
CA THR A 32 10.54 6.99 13.27
C THR A 32 11.12 5.90 14.20
N LYS A 33 12.10 6.22 15.04
CA LYS A 33 12.72 5.22 15.92
C LYS A 33 11.87 4.83 17.12
N GLY A 34 10.93 5.69 17.55
CA GLY A 34 10.10 5.43 18.72
C GLY A 34 10.88 5.36 20.02
N VAL A 35 10.32 4.66 21.01
CA VAL A 35 10.98 4.39 22.30
C VAL A 35 11.53 2.98 22.26
N THR A 36 12.83 2.84 22.53
CA THR A 36 13.49 1.52 22.61
C THR A 36 13.81 1.18 24.06
N ILE A 37 13.36 0.03 24.50
CA ILE A 37 13.72 -0.60 25.78
C ILE A 37 14.60 -1.80 25.43
N ASN A 38 15.79 -1.86 25.97
CA ASN A 38 16.75 -2.92 25.64
C ASN A 38 17.45 -3.48 26.89
N ASN A 39 17.92 -4.70 26.74
CA ASN A 39 18.91 -5.35 27.58
C ASN A 39 19.99 -6.00 26.69
N ASN A 40 20.92 -6.79 27.28
CA ASN A 40 22.03 -7.38 26.52
C ASN A 40 21.59 -8.38 25.44
N GLU A 41 20.41 -8.98 25.53
CA GLU A 41 19.95 -10.08 24.68
C GLU A 41 18.73 -9.73 23.83
N SER A 42 17.96 -8.70 24.21
CA SER A 42 16.70 -8.36 23.57
C SER A 42 16.43 -6.87 23.54
N ASP A 43 15.63 -6.44 22.61
CA ASP A 43 15.09 -5.08 22.51
C ASP A 43 13.59 -5.09 22.21
N LEU A 44 12.90 -4.07 22.70
CA LEU A 44 11.52 -3.73 22.36
C LEU A 44 11.47 -2.30 21.89
N ASN A 45 11.04 -2.09 20.67
CA ASN A 45 10.78 -0.78 20.08
C ASN A 45 9.29 -0.52 20.01
N VAL A 46 8.83 0.60 20.60
CA VAL A 46 7.43 1.04 20.60
C VAL A 46 7.31 2.28 19.72
N ARG A 47 6.44 2.25 18.74
CA ARG A 47 6.20 3.35 17.81
C ARG A 47 4.70 3.64 17.67
N ILE A 48 4.36 4.91 17.52
CA ILE A 48 2.99 5.36 17.26
C ILE A 48 2.98 6.15 15.96
N ARG A 49 1.99 5.86 15.11
CA ARG A 49 1.78 6.60 13.87
C ARG A 49 0.32 7.03 13.76
N LEU A 50 0.14 8.31 13.45
CA LEU A 50 -1.15 8.94 13.19
C LEU A 50 -1.11 9.62 11.83
N GLN A 51 -2.15 9.40 11.02
CA GLN A 51 -2.31 10.03 9.71
C GLN A 51 -3.72 10.64 9.59
N PRO A 52 -3.97 11.83 10.17
CA PRO A 52 -5.18 12.59 9.89
C PRO A 52 -5.21 13.01 8.43
N ARG A 53 -6.40 12.96 7.83
CA ARG A 53 -6.63 13.21 6.42
C ARG A 53 -7.88 14.02 6.17
N PHE A 54 -7.83 14.86 5.16
CA PHE A 54 -8.95 15.55 4.58
C PHE A 54 -9.03 15.21 3.08
N ASP A 55 -10.16 14.64 2.66
CA ASP A 55 -10.52 14.44 1.26
C ASP A 55 -11.61 15.43 0.90
N PHE A 56 -11.50 16.05 -0.27
CA PHE A 56 -12.50 16.96 -0.80
C PHE A 56 -12.61 16.77 -2.32
N GLY A 57 -13.82 16.83 -2.86
CA GLY A 57 -14.06 16.75 -4.30
C GLY A 57 -15.28 15.94 -4.64
N ASP A 58 -15.21 15.27 -5.76
CA ASP A 58 -16.34 14.56 -6.35
C ASP A 58 -16.54 13.22 -5.62
N LEU A 59 -17.49 13.19 -4.71
CA LEU A 59 -17.93 12.00 -3.98
C LEU A 59 -19.32 11.60 -4.42
N VAL A 60 -19.61 10.30 -4.42
CA VAL A 60 -20.96 9.79 -4.73
C VAL A 60 -21.93 10.24 -3.65
N LYS A 61 -23.02 10.86 -4.05
CA LYS A 61 -24.11 11.18 -3.14
C LYS A 61 -25.05 9.99 -3.01
N ASP A 62 -25.40 9.64 -1.80
CA ASP A 62 -26.34 8.57 -1.52
C ASP A 62 -27.66 8.76 -2.27
N GLY A 63 -28.10 7.71 -3.00
CA GLY A 63 -29.34 7.70 -3.77
C GLY A 63 -29.31 8.50 -5.06
N THR A 64 -28.13 8.98 -5.51
CA THR A 64 -27.96 9.67 -6.79
C THR A 64 -27.05 8.91 -7.74
N SER A 65 -27.11 9.27 -9.03
CA SER A 65 -26.25 8.74 -10.09
C SER A 65 -25.21 9.76 -10.57
N SER A 66 -24.84 10.71 -9.70
CA SER A 66 -23.87 11.77 -10.00
C SER A 66 -22.95 12.05 -8.82
N TYR A 67 -21.84 12.72 -9.09
CA TYR A 67 -20.94 13.21 -8.06
C TYR A 67 -21.41 14.56 -7.49
N GLU A 68 -21.17 14.75 -6.20
CA GLU A 68 -21.30 16.06 -5.55
C GLU A 68 -19.98 16.43 -4.86
N SER A 69 -19.65 17.73 -4.87
CA SER A 69 -18.52 18.26 -4.13
C SER A 69 -18.74 18.16 -2.62
N GLN A 70 -18.05 17.26 -1.97
CA GLN A 70 -18.14 16.99 -0.54
C GLN A 70 -16.76 16.99 0.11
N GLY A 71 -16.71 17.09 1.44
CA GLY A 71 -15.50 16.98 2.23
C GLY A 71 -15.65 15.95 3.34
N ASP A 72 -14.57 15.22 3.62
CA ASP A 72 -14.52 14.22 4.68
C ASP A 72 -13.19 14.35 5.44
N ILE A 73 -13.26 14.43 6.78
CA ILE A 73 -12.11 14.51 7.67
C ILE A 73 -12.09 13.26 8.55
N TYR A 74 -11.01 12.51 8.52
CA TYR A 74 -10.90 11.25 9.23
C TYR A 74 -9.45 10.88 9.54
N LEU A 75 -9.24 9.87 10.39
CA LEU A 75 -7.92 9.29 10.62
C LEU A 75 -7.68 8.17 9.62
N ARG A 76 -6.87 8.44 8.61
CA ARG A 76 -6.56 7.47 7.54
C ARG A 76 -5.86 6.24 8.08
N ARG A 77 -4.94 6.42 9.05
CA ARG A 77 -4.25 5.33 9.75
C ARG A 77 -3.93 5.71 11.17
N ILE A 78 -4.19 4.77 12.06
CA ILE A 78 -3.72 4.74 13.44
C ILE A 78 -2.90 3.47 13.57
N ARG A 79 -1.66 3.55 14.09
CA ARG A 79 -0.79 2.39 14.30
C ARG A 79 -0.16 2.46 15.68
N LEU A 80 -0.18 1.34 16.39
CA LEU A 80 0.71 1.05 17.51
C LEU A 80 1.58 -0.13 17.09
N GLU A 81 2.87 0.12 16.98
CA GLU A 81 3.84 -0.84 16.47
C GLU A 81 4.77 -1.26 17.59
N LEU A 82 4.79 -2.55 17.91
CA LEU A 82 5.67 -3.19 18.88
C LEU A 82 6.58 -4.15 18.14
N GLY A 83 7.88 -3.94 18.16
CA GLY A 83 8.81 -4.79 17.43
C GLY A 83 10.19 -4.78 18.04
N GLY A 84 11.00 -5.74 17.71
CA GLY A 84 12.35 -5.84 18.25
C GLY A 84 13.01 -7.16 17.93
N HIS A 85 14.03 -7.48 18.74
CA HIS A 85 14.81 -8.69 18.61
C HIS A 85 14.93 -9.42 19.95
N LEU A 86 15.14 -10.71 19.86
CA LEU A 86 15.44 -11.62 20.97
C LEU A 86 16.71 -12.40 20.66
N LEU A 87 17.30 -13.03 21.64
CA LEU A 87 18.46 -13.93 21.53
C LEU A 87 19.61 -13.30 20.71
N THR A 88 20.12 -12.16 21.21
CA THR A 88 21.22 -11.43 20.55
C THR A 88 20.96 -11.10 19.08
N LYS A 89 19.70 -10.71 18.78
CA LYS A 89 19.21 -10.34 17.45
C LYS A 89 19.02 -11.47 16.45
N THR A 90 19.09 -12.72 16.88
CA THR A 90 18.83 -13.88 16.01
C THR A 90 17.34 -14.03 15.66
N ILE A 91 16.45 -13.56 16.52
CA ILE A 91 15.01 -13.59 16.31
C ILE A 91 14.47 -12.16 16.28
N ALA A 92 13.83 -11.78 15.17
CA ALA A 92 13.07 -10.54 15.07
C ALA A 92 11.57 -10.83 15.24
N TYR A 93 10.83 -9.88 15.83
CA TYR A 93 9.38 -9.99 15.98
C TYR A 93 8.69 -8.64 15.74
N ASN A 94 7.41 -8.70 15.37
CA ASN A 94 6.57 -7.51 15.26
C ASN A 94 5.11 -7.83 15.62
N LEU A 95 4.49 -6.94 16.38
CA LEU A 95 3.05 -6.86 16.57
C LEU A 95 2.60 -5.43 16.25
N THR A 96 1.74 -5.27 15.27
CA THR A 96 1.18 -3.96 14.90
C THR A 96 -0.33 -3.98 15.00
N LEU A 97 -0.87 -3.15 15.90
CA LEU A 97 -2.29 -2.84 15.97
C LEU A 97 -2.63 -1.71 14.99
N THR A 98 -3.78 -1.81 14.36
CA THR A 98 -4.21 -0.91 13.30
C THR A 98 -5.66 -0.46 13.47
N GLY A 99 -5.92 0.84 13.24
CA GLY A 99 -7.22 1.38 12.92
C GLY A 99 -7.11 2.16 11.61
N ASP A 100 -7.84 1.75 10.58
CA ASP A 100 -7.81 2.39 9.27
C ASP A 100 -9.14 3.06 8.95
N LYS A 101 -9.06 4.24 8.32
CA LYS A 101 -10.22 5.04 7.95
C LYS A 101 -11.17 5.33 9.12
N TRP A 102 -10.58 5.54 10.32
CA TRP A 102 -11.34 5.81 11.53
C TRP A 102 -12.13 7.12 11.38
N ASP A 103 -13.42 7.07 11.66
CA ASP A 103 -14.41 8.14 11.45
C ASP A 103 -14.57 8.60 9.98
N LYS A 104 -14.12 7.81 9.00
CA LYS A 104 -14.47 8.04 7.60
C LYS A 104 -15.95 7.72 7.36
N ALA A 105 -16.64 8.61 6.63
CA ALA A 105 -18.03 8.41 6.25
C ALA A 105 -18.24 7.01 5.61
N GLY A 106 -19.26 6.28 6.11
CA GLY A 106 -19.58 4.92 5.67
C GLY A 106 -18.64 3.81 6.13
N ASN A 107 -17.66 4.08 7.01
CA ASN A 107 -16.73 3.08 7.53
C ASN A 107 -17.05 2.72 8.99
N ALA A 108 -17.05 1.43 9.31
CA ALA A 108 -17.12 0.97 10.69
C ALA A 108 -15.75 1.07 11.36
N ASN A 109 -15.68 1.74 12.52
CA ASN A 109 -14.43 1.85 13.27
C ASN A 109 -14.08 0.49 13.91
N ALA A 110 -12.90 -0.01 13.61
CA ALA A 110 -12.41 -1.27 14.18
C ALA A 110 -10.90 -1.22 14.40
N ILE A 111 -10.46 -1.86 15.47
CA ILE A 111 -9.04 -2.13 15.71
C ILE A 111 -8.75 -3.56 15.29
N GLY A 112 -7.73 -3.73 14.47
CA GLY A 112 -7.28 -5.02 13.99
C GLY A 112 -5.79 -5.25 14.21
N ILE A 113 -5.32 -6.45 13.87
CA ILE A 113 -3.90 -6.81 13.85
C ILE A 113 -3.42 -6.75 12.40
N GLN A 114 -2.47 -5.86 12.11
CA GLN A 114 -1.86 -5.75 10.78
C GLN A 114 -0.66 -6.67 10.63
N TYR A 115 0.22 -6.70 11.64
CA TYR A 115 1.36 -7.61 11.73
C TYR A 115 1.32 -8.38 13.04
N ALA A 116 1.64 -9.65 12.98
CA ALA A 116 1.92 -10.49 14.14
C ALA A 116 2.83 -11.64 13.67
N TYR A 117 4.15 -11.42 13.67
CA TYR A 117 5.09 -12.40 13.12
C TYR A 117 6.37 -12.50 13.95
N VAL A 118 7.05 -13.63 13.75
CA VAL A 118 8.41 -13.90 14.22
C VAL A 118 9.26 -14.27 13.02
N LYS A 119 10.51 -13.77 13.00
CA LYS A 119 11.52 -14.10 11.99
C LYS A 119 12.74 -14.71 12.65
N TRP A 120 13.18 -15.84 12.17
CA TRP A 120 14.49 -16.36 12.49
C TRP A 120 15.50 -15.92 11.43
N LEU A 121 16.47 -15.11 11.87
CA LEU A 121 17.53 -14.54 11.07
C LEU A 121 18.74 -15.50 11.13
N ALA A 122 18.65 -16.63 10.42
CA ALA A 122 19.71 -17.62 10.44
C ALA A 122 20.96 -17.11 9.75
N ASP A 123 20.79 -16.39 8.64
CA ASP A 123 21.83 -15.74 7.84
C ASP A 123 21.16 -14.64 6.98
N ASP A 124 21.93 -13.71 6.41
CA ASP A 124 21.39 -12.71 5.47
C ASP A 124 20.75 -13.38 4.23
N ALA A 125 21.30 -14.52 3.82
CA ALA A 125 20.80 -15.34 2.73
C ALA A 125 19.61 -16.23 3.14
N LEU A 126 19.32 -16.39 4.44
CA LEU A 126 18.32 -17.34 4.93
C LEU A 126 17.57 -16.80 6.13
N VAL A 127 16.36 -16.33 5.88
CA VAL A 127 15.43 -15.81 6.87
C VAL A 127 14.14 -16.62 6.80
N PHE A 128 13.71 -17.17 7.92
CA PHE A 128 12.43 -17.85 8.06
C PHE A 128 11.43 -16.91 8.75
N THR A 129 10.22 -16.81 8.20
CA THR A 129 9.14 -16.00 8.79
C THR A 129 7.93 -16.87 9.04
N VAL A 130 7.32 -16.70 10.22
CA VAL A 130 6.04 -17.31 10.54
C VAL A 130 5.13 -16.28 11.20
N GLY A 131 3.86 -16.26 10.81
CA GLY A 131 2.84 -15.36 11.35
C GLY A 131 2.25 -14.42 10.31
N LYS A 132 1.46 -13.44 10.77
CA LYS A 132 0.74 -12.51 9.90
C LYS A 132 1.67 -11.41 9.41
N GLU A 133 1.94 -11.41 8.11
CA GLU A 133 2.77 -10.41 7.42
C GLU A 133 2.27 -10.20 5.99
N LYS A 134 2.84 -9.22 5.30
CA LYS A 134 2.60 -8.96 3.87
C LYS A 134 2.98 -10.16 3.02
N LEU A 135 2.15 -10.46 2.03
CA LEU A 135 2.52 -11.36 0.95
C LEU A 135 3.62 -10.69 0.07
N PRO A 136 4.62 -11.44 -0.41
CA PRO A 136 5.74 -10.87 -1.16
C PRO A 136 5.39 -10.60 -2.63
N PHE A 137 4.43 -9.70 -2.88
CA PHE A 137 4.15 -9.19 -4.22
C PHE A 137 3.90 -7.69 -4.19
N SER A 138 4.04 -7.01 -5.36
CA SER A 138 3.91 -5.56 -5.52
C SER A 138 4.89 -4.74 -4.65
N ARG A 139 5.83 -4.07 -5.29
CA ARG A 139 6.81 -3.23 -4.60
C ARG A 139 6.18 -2.16 -3.73
N VAL A 140 5.21 -1.38 -4.29
CA VAL A 140 4.57 -0.29 -3.54
C VAL A 140 3.76 -0.80 -2.35
N SER A 141 3.27 -2.03 -2.42
CA SER A 141 2.60 -2.68 -1.30
C SER A 141 3.60 -3.10 -0.22
N LEU A 142 4.80 -3.54 -0.59
CA LEU A 142 5.87 -3.89 0.34
C LEU A 142 6.45 -2.66 1.05
N SER A 143 6.42 -1.49 0.42
CA SER A 143 6.83 -0.22 1.04
C SER A 143 5.96 0.14 2.25
N SER A 144 6.54 0.81 3.24
CA SER A 144 5.78 1.32 4.38
C SER A 144 4.83 2.42 3.95
N SER A 145 3.59 2.39 4.46
CA SER A 145 2.63 3.49 4.23
C SER A 145 3.04 4.83 4.87
N SER A 146 4.06 4.85 5.74
CA SER A 146 4.67 6.10 6.24
C SER A 146 5.63 6.74 5.24
N LYS A 147 6.14 5.96 4.29
CA LYS A 147 7.17 6.37 3.33
C LYS A 147 6.67 6.46 1.89
N GLN A 148 5.35 6.54 1.71
CA GLN A 148 4.76 6.69 0.37
C GLN A 148 5.07 8.07 -0.23
N LEU A 149 5.31 8.07 -1.55
CA LEU A 149 5.52 9.27 -2.35
C LEU A 149 4.20 10.01 -2.57
N ILE A 150 3.14 9.29 -2.86
CA ILE A 150 1.77 9.78 -3.04
C ILE A 150 0.90 9.31 -1.87
N VAL A 151 -0.06 10.13 -1.44
CA VAL A 151 -0.88 9.90 -0.25
C VAL A 151 -1.56 8.53 -0.24
N GLU A 152 -2.02 8.04 -1.42
CA GLU A 152 -2.56 6.68 -1.56
C GLU A 152 -1.77 5.83 -2.56
N ARG A 153 -1.86 4.52 -2.40
CA ARG A 153 -1.34 3.55 -3.35
C ARG A 153 -2.13 3.57 -4.66
N PRO A 154 -1.57 3.04 -5.75
CA PRO A 154 -2.28 2.86 -7.01
C PRO A 154 -3.56 2.03 -6.84
N VAL A 155 -4.61 2.38 -7.58
CA VAL A 155 -5.91 1.68 -7.53
C VAL A 155 -5.76 0.22 -7.99
N SER A 156 -5.01 -0.03 -9.06
CA SER A 156 -4.70 -1.37 -9.56
C SER A 156 -3.99 -2.23 -8.52
N THR A 157 -3.03 -1.65 -7.78
CA THR A 157 -2.35 -2.35 -6.68
C THR A 157 -3.30 -2.66 -5.52
N GLU A 158 -4.17 -1.72 -5.15
CA GLU A 158 -5.16 -1.95 -4.10
C GLU A 158 -6.20 -3.01 -4.51
N ALA A 159 -6.51 -3.13 -5.82
CA ALA A 159 -7.34 -4.21 -6.36
C ALA A 159 -6.61 -5.57 -6.29
N ALA A 160 -5.37 -5.64 -6.76
CA ALA A 160 -4.55 -6.86 -6.72
C ALA A 160 -4.38 -7.39 -5.29
N LYS A 161 -4.24 -6.53 -4.29
CA LYS A 161 -4.14 -6.91 -2.88
C LYS A 161 -5.36 -7.67 -2.33
N LYS A 162 -6.51 -7.56 -2.98
CA LYS A 162 -7.76 -8.24 -2.58
C LYS A 162 -7.97 -9.57 -3.30
N LEU A 163 -7.03 -9.97 -4.16
CA LEU A 163 -7.21 -11.17 -4.98
C LEU A 163 -7.32 -12.45 -4.14
N PHE A 164 -6.59 -12.55 -3.04
CA PHE A 164 -6.46 -13.75 -2.23
C PHE A 164 -7.15 -13.64 -0.84
N GLY A 165 -8.22 -12.88 -0.71
CA GLY A 165 -8.98 -12.77 0.54
C GLY A 165 -9.85 -11.53 0.60
N LEU A 166 -10.59 -11.33 1.71
CA LEU A 166 -11.48 -10.20 1.91
C LEU A 166 -10.73 -8.91 2.27
N THR A 167 -10.90 -8.49 3.50
CA THR A 167 -10.31 -7.26 4.03
C THR A 167 -8.85 -7.52 4.42
N ASP A 168 -7.96 -6.61 4.01
CA ASP A 168 -6.52 -6.74 4.30
C ASP A 168 -5.88 -8.07 3.84
N ALA A 169 -6.44 -8.69 2.80
CA ALA A 169 -5.98 -9.94 2.23
C ALA A 169 -4.49 -10.01 1.88
N TYR A 170 -3.85 -8.86 1.80
CA TYR A 170 -2.43 -8.71 1.61
C TYR A 170 -1.60 -9.03 2.88
N TYR A 171 -2.21 -8.91 4.09
CA TYR A 171 -1.60 -9.28 5.36
C TYR A 171 -2.21 -10.59 5.82
N GLN A 172 -1.49 -11.68 5.61
CA GLN A 172 -1.99 -13.02 5.90
C GLN A 172 -1.06 -13.78 6.85
N PRO A 173 -1.61 -14.73 7.63
CA PRO A 173 -0.81 -15.77 8.24
C PRO A 173 -0.06 -16.51 7.14
N LYS A 174 1.26 -16.57 7.27
CA LYS A 174 2.13 -17.21 6.29
C LYS A 174 3.31 -17.90 6.95
N PHE A 175 3.88 -18.86 6.24
CA PHE A 175 5.24 -19.30 6.40
C PHE A 175 6.03 -18.86 5.17
N SER A 176 7.19 -18.23 5.36
CA SER A 176 8.04 -17.88 4.23
C SER A 176 9.51 -18.12 4.52
N VAL A 177 10.26 -18.35 3.43
CA VAL A 177 11.70 -18.40 3.39
C VAL A 177 12.17 -17.36 2.40
N GLY A 178 13.14 -16.55 2.78
CA GLY A 178 13.70 -15.52 1.93
C GLY A 178 15.09 -15.13 2.37
N GLY A 179 15.72 -14.23 1.65
CA GLY A 179 17.05 -13.76 1.98
C GLY A 179 17.65 -12.89 0.88
N ARG A 180 18.90 -12.52 1.11
CA ARG A 180 19.71 -11.71 0.21
C ARG A 180 21.02 -12.41 -0.07
N LEU A 181 21.36 -12.56 -1.34
CA LEU A 181 22.59 -13.18 -1.82
C LEU A 181 23.50 -12.12 -2.44
N ALA A 182 24.79 -12.38 -2.49
CA ALA A 182 25.78 -11.54 -3.11
C ALA A 182 25.68 -10.07 -2.62
N GLU A 183 25.73 -9.85 -1.30
CA GLU A 183 25.62 -8.53 -0.66
C GLU A 183 24.31 -7.78 -0.99
N GLY A 184 23.25 -8.52 -1.33
CA GLY A 184 21.92 -7.98 -1.65
C GLY A 184 21.70 -7.68 -3.14
N LEU A 185 22.62 -8.05 -4.02
CA LEU A 185 22.42 -7.95 -5.47
C LEU A 185 21.24 -8.79 -5.94
N PHE A 186 20.99 -9.90 -5.27
CA PHE A 186 19.84 -10.76 -5.46
C PHE A 186 19.08 -10.94 -4.15
N ALA A 187 17.79 -10.67 -4.14
CA ALA A 187 16.92 -10.99 -3.02
C ALA A 187 15.76 -11.88 -3.48
N TYR A 188 15.28 -12.73 -2.58
CA TYR A 188 14.17 -13.62 -2.86
C TYR A 188 13.30 -13.83 -1.63
N GLU A 189 12.04 -14.15 -1.85
CA GLU A 189 11.11 -14.66 -0.83
C GLU A 189 10.12 -15.63 -1.49
N VAL A 190 9.90 -16.78 -0.86
CA VAL A 190 8.86 -17.75 -1.21
C VAL A 190 7.97 -17.93 0.02
N ALA A 191 6.67 -17.89 -0.17
CA ALA A 191 5.70 -17.98 0.92
C ALA A 191 4.55 -18.93 0.60
N VAL A 192 4.02 -19.55 1.66
CA VAL A 192 2.73 -20.23 1.70
C VAL A 192 1.86 -19.49 2.70
N ALA A 193 0.63 -19.15 2.31
CA ALA A 193 -0.29 -18.37 3.13
C ALA A 193 -1.72 -18.93 3.03
N ASP A 194 -2.59 -18.48 3.93
CA ASP A 194 -3.97 -18.99 3.99
C ASP A 194 -4.80 -18.71 2.72
N GLY A 195 -4.80 -17.48 2.23
CA GLY A 195 -5.67 -17.07 1.13
C GLY A 195 -7.15 -16.98 1.51
N TRP A 196 -8.02 -17.27 0.57
CA TRP A 196 -9.46 -17.42 0.81
C TRP A 196 -9.74 -18.64 1.68
N GLN A 197 -10.57 -18.47 2.71
CA GLN A 197 -10.83 -19.51 3.72
C GLN A 197 -12.30 -19.89 3.79
N ASN A 198 -12.55 -21.10 4.32
CA ASN A 198 -13.91 -21.57 4.60
C ASN A 198 -14.69 -20.56 5.45
N GLY A 199 -15.90 -20.27 5.00
CA GLY A 199 -16.82 -19.35 5.65
C GLY A 199 -16.71 -17.91 5.19
N GLU A 200 -15.66 -17.51 4.46
CA GLU A 200 -15.55 -16.16 3.89
C GLU A 200 -16.54 -15.98 2.72
N ALA A 201 -17.19 -14.82 2.66
CA ALA A 201 -18.13 -14.48 1.59
C ALA A 201 -17.46 -13.52 0.59
N ILE A 202 -17.31 -13.94 -0.66
CA ILE A 202 -16.75 -13.11 -1.73
C ILE A 202 -17.72 -12.04 -2.21
N GLN A 203 -19.03 -12.22 -1.96
CA GLN A 203 -20.08 -11.25 -2.29
C GLN A 203 -20.99 -11.00 -1.08
N SER A 204 -21.49 -9.78 -0.95
CA SER A 204 -22.40 -9.37 0.13
C SER A 204 -23.69 -10.16 0.21
N THR A 205 -24.11 -10.82 -0.87
CA THR A 205 -25.30 -11.66 -0.94
C THR A 205 -25.13 -13.04 -0.29
N GLY A 206 -23.91 -13.42 0.14
CA GLY A 206 -23.62 -14.75 0.68
C GLY A 206 -23.65 -15.90 -0.35
N ALA A 207 -24.02 -15.61 -1.59
CA ALA A 207 -24.15 -16.61 -2.65
C ALA A 207 -22.80 -17.25 -3.06
N ARG A 208 -21.69 -16.60 -2.72
CA ARG A 208 -20.32 -17.08 -2.95
C ARG A 208 -19.56 -17.19 -1.63
N LYS A 209 -20.07 -17.97 -0.72
CA LYS A 209 -19.36 -18.31 0.51
C LYS A 209 -18.40 -19.46 0.24
N VAL A 210 -17.13 -19.28 0.58
CA VAL A 210 -16.09 -20.30 0.39
C VAL A 210 -16.36 -21.49 1.28
N LEU A 211 -16.35 -22.69 0.69
CA LEU A 211 -16.43 -23.97 1.38
C LEU A 211 -15.04 -24.50 1.71
N SER A 212 -14.14 -24.46 0.74
CA SER A 212 -12.75 -24.87 0.88
C SER A 212 -11.87 -24.13 -0.12
N ALA A 213 -10.56 -24.06 0.13
CA ALA A 213 -9.58 -23.59 -0.81
C ALA A 213 -8.19 -24.14 -0.47
N ASN A 214 -7.32 -24.28 -1.47
CA ASN A 214 -5.92 -24.57 -1.24
C ASN A 214 -5.19 -23.32 -0.70
N PRO A 215 -4.02 -23.47 -0.05
CA PRO A 215 -3.19 -22.34 0.35
C PRO A 215 -2.76 -21.47 -0.85
N VAL A 216 -2.45 -20.20 -0.58
CA VAL A 216 -1.79 -19.33 -1.54
C VAL A 216 -0.30 -19.61 -1.55
N TYR A 217 0.27 -19.74 -2.74
CA TYR A 217 1.71 -19.79 -2.97
C TYR A 217 2.17 -18.50 -3.61
N VAL A 218 3.23 -17.89 -3.06
CA VAL A 218 3.77 -16.61 -3.55
C VAL A 218 5.27 -16.70 -3.66
N ALA A 219 5.84 -16.19 -4.74
CA ALA A 219 7.27 -16.02 -4.89
C ALA A 219 7.60 -14.64 -5.46
N ARG A 220 8.69 -14.04 -4.96
CA ARG A 220 9.26 -12.79 -5.45
C ARG A 220 10.76 -12.89 -5.53
N VAL A 221 11.33 -12.28 -6.58
CA VAL A 221 12.77 -12.10 -6.75
C VAL A 221 13.05 -10.62 -7.04
N GLU A 222 14.24 -10.16 -6.63
CA GLU A 222 14.72 -8.80 -6.88
C GLU A 222 16.20 -8.83 -7.28
N LEU A 223 16.55 -7.94 -8.21
CA LEU A 223 17.91 -7.72 -8.67
C LEU A 223 18.29 -6.25 -8.52
N SER A 224 19.48 -5.99 -8.00
CA SER A 224 20.05 -4.66 -7.86
C SER A 224 21.51 -4.66 -8.35
N PRO A 225 21.98 -3.66 -9.10
CA PRO A 225 23.39 -3.57 -9.45
C PRO A 225 24.28 -3.31 -8.23
N PRO A 226 25.58 -3.65 -8.28
CA PRO A 226 26.54 -3.34 -7.23
C PRO A 226 26.52 -1.85 -6.87
N GLY A 227 26.49 -1.54 -5.58
CA GLY A 227 26.42 -0.15 -5.07
C GLY A 227 25.03 0.51 -5.17
N TRP A 228 24.04 -0.18 -5.73
CA TRP A 228 22.67 0.32 -5.90
C TRP A 228 21.63 -0.50 -5.14
N VAL A 229 22.06 -1.28 -4.17
CA VAL A 229 21.18 -2.14 -3.35
C VAL A 229 20.34 -1.29 -2.41
N GLU A 230 19.04 -1.49 -2.43
CA GLU A 230 18.11 -0.85 -1.51
C GLU A 230 18.19 -1.48 -0.11
N LYS A 231 18.53 -0.69 0.91
CA LYS A 231 18.63 -1.19 2.30
C LYS A 231 17.26 -1.44 2.95
N GLY A 232 16.23 -0.78 2.48
CA GLY A 232 14.87 -0.94 3.01
C GLY A 232 13.86 -0.25 2.11
N LYS A 233 12.77 -0.96 1.74
CA LYS A 233 11.78 -0.47 0.77
C LYS A 233 11.12 0.83 1.22
N SER A 234 11.25 1.83 0.37
CA SER A 234 10.64 3.15 0.52
C SER A 234 10.17 3.65 -0.84
N ASP A 235 9.19 4.54 -0.87
CA ASP A 235 8.83 5.26 -2.07
C ASP A 235 9.45 6.67 -2.07
N ALA A 236 9.69 7.26 -0.89
CA ALA A 236 10.33 8.56 -0.73
C ALA A 236 11.62 8.42 0.10
N TYR A 237 12.74 8.90 -0.43
CA TYR A 237 14.09 8.73 0.13
C TYR A 237 14.70 10.01 0.71
N LEU A 238 14.01 11.14 0.56
CA LEU A 238 14.46 12.44 1.09
C LEU A 238 15.88 12.83 0.61
N GLY A 239 16.18 12.56 -0.64
CA GLY A 239 17.47 12.83 -1.23
C GLY A 239 18.64 11.97 -0.74
N LYS A 240 18.39 10.97 0.11
CA LYS A 240 19.44 10.19 0.77
C LYS A 240 19.69 8.85 0.07
N GLY A 241 20.96 8.58 -0.20
CA GLY A 241 21.42 7.33 -0.79
C GLY A 241 21.08 7.19 -2.27
N GLN A 242 21.22 5.98 -2.76
CA GLN A 242 20.86 5.60 -4.13
C GLN A 242 20.41 4.15 -4.16
N HIS A 243 19.54 3.81 -5.08
CA HIS A 243 19.20 2.42 -5.40
C HIS A 243 18.69 2.31 -6.84
N LEU A 244 18.79 1.12 -7.37
CA LEU A 244 18.11 0.65 -8.57
C LEU A 244 17.74 -0.82 -8.33
N THR A 245 16.47 -1.15 -8.43
CA THR A 245 15.98 -2.51 -8.19
C THR A 245 14.96 -2.88 -9.25
N ILE A 246 15.09 -4.07 -9.81
CA ILE A 246 14.11 -4.72 -10.67
C ILE A 246 13.53 -5.88 -9.89
N GLY A 247 12.21 -5.98 -9.79
CA GLY A 247 11.51 -7.05 -9.10
C GLY A 247 10.54 -7.79 -10.00
N ALA A 248 10.32 -9.06 -9.72
CA ALA A 248 9.27 -9.87 -10.33
C ALA A 248 8.61 -10.75 -9.27
N ASN A 249 7.31 -11.00 -9.43
CA ASN A 249 6.55 -11.83 -8.51
C ASN A 249 5.49 -12.66 -9.23
N VAL A 250 5.13 -13.78 -8.59
CA VAL A 250 4.01 -14.64 -8.96
C VAL A 250 3.28 -15.07 -7.70
N ALA A 251 1.96 -15.17 -7.77
CA ALA A 251 1.14 -15.75 -6.71
C ALA A 251 0.02 -16.58 -7.32
N SER A 252 -0.40 -17.64 -6.62
CA SER A 252 -1.49 -18.52 -7.07
C SER A 252 -2.23 -19.10 -5.89
N GLN A 253 -3.56 -19.18 -6.02
CA GLN A 253 -4.45 -19.97 -5.16
C GLN A 253 -5.43 -20.73 -6.04
N SER A 254 -5.54 -22.05 -5.85
CA SER A 254 -6.42 -22.92 -6.62
C SER A 254 -7.48 -23.59 -5.74
N GLY A 255 -8.49 -24.18 -6.39
CA GLY A 255 -9.52 -24.97 -5.73
C GLY A 255 -10.35 -24.16 -4.73
N ILE A 256 -10.69 -22.91 -5.06
CA ILE A 256 -11.62 -22.10 -4.24
C ILE A 256 -13.03 -22.57 -4.53
N GLU A 257 -13.54 -23.45 -3.71
CA GLU A 257 -14.87 -24.07 -3.82
C GLU A 257 -15.93 -23.23 -3.09
N TYR A 258 -17.12 -23.09 -3.66
CA TYR A 258 -18.23 -22.33 -3.10
C TYR A 258 -19.40 -23.19 -2.66
N GLN A 259 -20.01 -22.86 -1.51
CA GLN A 259 -21.09 -23.64 -0.88
C GLN A 259 -22.35 -23.80 -1.74
N THR A 260 -22.64 -22.84 -2.63
CA THR A 260 -23.96 -22.76 -3.29
C THR A 260 -23.90 -22.88 -4.81
N VAL A 261 -22.74 -22.93 -5.44
CA VAL A 261 -22.61 -22.74 -6.89
C VAL A 261 -22.00 -23.96 -7.61
N GLY A 262 -21.40 -24.91 -6.89
CA GLY A 262 -20.90 -26.19 -7.46
C GLY A 262 -19.76 -26.03 -8.47
N PHE A 263 -19.03 -24.92 -8.44
CA PHE A 263 -17.83 -24.70 -9.24
C PHE A 263 -16.67 -24.21 -8.36
N GLU A 264 -15.46 -24.36 -8.86
CA GLU A 264 -14.24 -23.89 -8.24
C GLU A 264 -13.69 -22.68 -9.03
N GLU A 265 -12.96 -21.81 -8.34
CA GLU A 265 -12.15 -20.76 -8.96
C GLU A 265 -10.67 -20.96 -8.66
N ASP A 266 -9.85 -20.72 -9.66
CA ASP A 266 -8.40 -20.57 -9.54
C ASP A 266 -8.03 -19.10 -9.76
N ARG A 267 -7.04 -18.61 -9.00
CA ARG A 267 -6.57 -17.22 -9.08
C ARG A 267 -5.07 -17.19 -9.19
N THR A 268 -4.58 -16.48 -10.18
CA THR A 268 -3.16 -16.26 -10.39
C THR A 268 -2.86 -14.78 -10.48
N LEU A 269 -1.66 -14.37 -10.05
CA LEU A 269 -1.15 -13.02 -10.18
C LEU A 269 0.30 -13.07 -10.62
N THR A 270 0.65 -12.25 -11.59
CA THR A 270 2.03 -11.99 -12.02
C THR A 270 2.29 -10.50 -12.00
N GLY A 271 3.51 -10.12 -11.68
CA GLY A 271 3.88 -8.72 -11.67
C GLY A 271 5.37 -8.50 -11.81
N PHE A 272 5.72 -7.32 -12.28
CA PHE A 272 7.09 -6.85 -12.26
C PHE A 272 7.15 -5.36 -11.92
N ASP A 273 8.27 -4.93 -11.39
CA ASP A 273 8.51 -3.56 -11.00
C ASP A 273 9.96 -3.14 -11.23
N VAL A 274 10.12 -1.83 -11.42
CA VAL A 274 11.42 -1.17 -11.47
C VAL A 274 11.35 0.05 -10.56
N SER A 275 12.35 0.26 -9.73
CA SER A 275 12.43 1.44 -8.91
C SER A 275 13.86 1.94 -8.80
N GLY A 276 14.03 3.24 -8.78
CA GLY A 276 15.32 3.89 -8.62
C GLY A 276 15.24 5.19 -7.85
N HIS A 277 16.34 5.51 -7.18
CA HIS A 277 16.54 6.79 -6.52
C HIS A 277 17.99 7.25 -6.69
N TYR A 278 18.17 8.50 -7.06
CA TYR A 278 19.47 9.14 -7.17
C TYR A 278 19.36 10.67 -7.09
N ASN A 279 20.22 11.31 -6.28
CA ASN A 279 20.28 12.78 -6.14
C ASN A 279 18.91 13.46 -5.95
N GLY A 280 18.07 12.91 -5.08
CA GLY A 280 16.74 13.45 -4.81
C GLY A 280 15.67 13.02 -5.81
N PHE A 281 16.02 12.55 -6.98
CA PHE A 281 15.07 12.03 -7.95
C PHE A 281 14.68 10.59 -7.61
N THR A 282 13.39 10.31 -7.53
CA THR A 282 12.83 8.97 -7.33
C THR A 282 11.90 8.66 -8.47
N ALA A 283 12.01 7.45 -9.04
CA ALA A 283 11.09 6.96 -10.05
C ALA A 283 10.74 5.50 -9.78
N GLN A 284 9.50 5.14 -10.07
CA GLN A 284 8.98 3.78 -9.93
C GLN A 284 8.01 3.47 -11.06
N PHE A 285 8.07 2.22 -11.50
CA PHE A 285 7.10 1.60 -12.40
C PHE A 285 6.71 0.24 -11.84
N GLU A 286 5.43 -0.11 -11.92
CA GLU A 286 4.95 -1.44 -11.56
C GLU A 286 3.82 -1.84 -12.50
N TYR A 287 3.82 -3.10 -12.90
CA TYR A 287 2.77 -3.76 -13.65
C TYR A 287 2.32 -5.01 -12.91
N ASN A 288 1.02 -5.20 -12.78
CA ASN A 288 0.40 -6.40 -12.24
C ASN A 288 -0.71 -6.87 -13.19
N ALA A 289 -0.76 -8.17 -13.44
CA ALA A 289 -1.85 -8.82 -14.15
C ALA A 289 -2.30 -10.03 -13.33
N TRP A 290 -3.60 -10.27 -13.29
CA TRP A 290 -4.15 -11.43 -12.60
C TRP A 290 -5.29 -12.05 -13.37
N GLU A 291 -5.54 -13.31 -13.10
CA GLU A 291 -6.56 -14.10 -13.73
C GLU A 291 -7.43 -14.75 -12.66
N ILE A 292 -8.73 -14.77 -12.90
CA ILE A 292 -9.74 -15.48 -12.10
C ILE A 292 -10.45 -16.40 -13.05
N GLU A 293 -10.12 -17.68 -12.97
CA GLU A 293 -10.63 -18.74 -13.83
C GLU A 293 -11.66 -19.59 -13.05
N SER A 294 -12.76 -19.96 -13.71
CA SER A 294 -13.79 -20.82 -13.13
C SER A 294 -13.82 -22.18 -13.82
N THR A 295 -14.07 -23.24 -13.06
CA THR A 295 -14.34 -24.57 -13.64
C THR A 295 -15.71 -24.67 -14.31
N ASP A 296 -16.63 -23.70 -14.06
CA ASP A 296 -17.89 -23.59 -14.79
C ASP A 296 -17.67 -22.86 -16.12
N PRO A 297 -17.85 -23.55 -17.28
CA PRO A 297 -17.63 -22.93 -18.59
C PRO A 297 -18.63 -21.82 -18.92
N ALA A 298 -19.70 -21.66 -18.15
CA ALA A 298 -20.65 -20.56 -18.31
C ALA A 298 -20.15 -19.26 -17.65
N ILE A 299 -19.11 -19.34 -16.82
CA ILE A 299 -18.50 -18.20 -16.16
C ILE A 299 -17.22 -17.82 -16.89
N ALA A 300 -17.24 -16.66 -17.57
CA ALA A 300 -16.08 -16.19 -18.28
C ALA A 300 -14.90 -15.91 -17.35
N THR A 301 -13.71 -16.35 -17.75
CA THR A 301 -12.46 -15.97 -17.09
C THR A 301 -12.29 -14.45 -17.11
N LYS A 302 -11.89 -13.88 -15.97
CA LYS A 302 -11.58 -12.45 -15.86
C LYS A 302 -10.07 -12.25 -15.80
N LYS A 303 -9.58 -11.27 -16.58
CA LYS A 303 -8.15 -10.96 -16.69
C LYS A 303 -7.86 -9.49 -16.41
N PRO A 304 -8.05 -9.02 -15.19
CA PRO A 304 -7.67 -7.66 -14.80
C PRO A 304 -6.17 -7.46 -14.89
N LYS A 305 -5.77 -6.22 -15.25
CA LYS A 305 -4.36 -5.81 -15.26
C LYS A 305 -4.25 -4.32 -14.99
N GLY A 306 -3.11 -3.91 -14.45
CA GLY A 306 -2.86 -2.49 -14.25
C GLY A 306 -1.39 -2.18 -14.14
N TRP A 307 -1.06 -0.94 -14.44
CA TRP A 307 0.28 -0.42 -14.30
C TRP A 307 0.26 1.03 -13.83
N TYR A 308 1.32 1.44 -13.17
CA TYR A 308 1.56 2.84 -12.87
C TYR A 308 3.02 3.20 -13.09
N ALA A 309 3.24 4.48 -13.38
CA ALA A 309 4.54 5.13 -13.30
C ALA A 309 4.42 6.34 -12.37
N GLN A 310 5.34 6.47 -11.41
CA GLN A 310 5.38 7.62 -10.52
C GLN A 310 6.80 8.15 -10.36
N ALA A 311 6.91 9.46 -10.12
CA ALA A 311 8.17 10.11 -9.87
C ALA A 311 8.01 11.24 -8.87
N GLY A 312 9.12 11.58 -8.19
CA GLY A 312 9.24 12.71 -7.30
C GLY A 312 10.66 13.27 -7.31
N TYR A 313 10.79 14.52 -6.91
CA TYR A 313 12.09 15.16 -6.75
C TYR A 313 12.17 15.89 -5.42
N PHE A 314 13.00 15.39 -4.51
CA PHE A 314 13.22 16.03 -3.22
C PHE A 314 14.14 17.23 -3.37
N ILE A 315 13.63 18.40 -3.01
CA ILE A 315 14.36 19.68 -3.04
C ILE A 315 14.93 19.91 -1.65
N ASP A 316 16.23 19.64 -1.52
CA ASP A 316 16.95 19.91 -0.27
C ASP A 316 16.94 21.41 0.08
N GLY A 317 17.06 21.72 1.36
CA GLY A 317 17.03 23.09 1.89
C GLY A 317 15.63 23.65 2.17
N ILE A 318 14.59 23.24 1.41
CA ILE A 318 13.19 23.60 1.69
C ILE A 318 12.33 22.39 2.07
N ASN A 319 12.90 21.18 2.00
CA ASN A 319 12.25 19.91 2.35
C ASN A 319 10.93 19.65 1.61
N LEU A 320 10.86 20.06 0.36
CA LEU A 320 9.71 19.87 -0.52
C LEU A 320 9.99 18.78 -1.56
N GLU A 321 8.95 18.04 -1.92
CA GLU A 321 9.02 17.00 -2.94
C GLU A 321 7.76 17.05 -3.82
N PRO A 322 7.81 17.75 -5.00
CA PRO A 322 6.79 17.59 -6.02
C PRO A 322 6.76 16.16 -6.52
N VAL A 323 5.56 15.64 -6.75
CA VAL A 323 5.30 14.25 -7.12
C VAL A 323 4.26 14.16 -8.21
N ALA A 324 4.37 13.14 -9.05
CA ALA A 324 3.37 12.82 -10.07
C ALA A 324 3.24 11.30 -10.25
N ARG A 325 2.04 10.84 -10.60
CA ARG A 325 1.75 9.46 -11.01
C ARG A 325 0.73 9.44 -12.14
N TYR A 326 0.99 8.59 -13.10
CA TYR A 326 0.01 8.15 -14.08
C TYR A 326 -0.24 6.65 -13.90
N GLU A 327 -1.50 6.25 -13.96
CA GLU A 327 -1.95 4.89 -13.72
C GLU A 327 -3.04 4.50 -14.71
N VAL A 328 -3.02 3.25 -15.17
CA VAL A 328 -4.08 2.62 -15.94
C VAL A 328 -4.46 1.32 -15.24
N TYR A 329 -5.75 1.15 -14.99
CA TYR A 329 -6.32 -0.07 -14.46
C TYR A 329 -7.45 -0.56 -15.36
N ASP A 330 -7.22 -1.72 -15.98
CA ASP A 330 -8.20 -2.44 -16.77
C ASP A 330 -8.83 -3.53 -15.88
N HIS A 331 -10.10 -3.39 -15.58
CA HIS A 331 -10.83 -4.28 -14.68
C HIS A 331 -11.10 -5.66 -15.29
N ASP A 332 -10.97 -5.81 -16.62
CA ASP A 332 -11.08 -7.08 -17.33
C ASP A 332 -10.66 -6.90 -18.79
N SER A 333 -9.45 -7.30 -19.15
CA SER A 333 -8.89 -7.10 -20.47
C SER A 333 -9.48 -7.97 -21.59
N GLU A 334 -10.37 -8.92 -21.23
CA GLU A 334 -11.16 -9.68 -22.21
C GLU A 334 -12.46 -8.95 -22.59
N ALA A 335 -12.79 -7.84 -21.92
CA ALA A 335 -13.99 -7.07 -22.15
C ALA A 335 -13.66 -5.63 -22.53
N ASN A 336 -14.39 -5.06 -23.50
CA ASN A 336 -14.23 -3.65 -23.89
C ASN A 336 -14.80 -2.69 -22.83
N ASP A 337 -14.32 -1.46 -22.82
CA ASP A 337 -14.83 -0.34 -21.99
C ASP A 337 -14.67 -0.60 -20.48
N LYS A 338 -13.54 -1.18 -20.07
CA LYS A 338 -13.24 -1.57 -18.67
C LYS A 338 -12.01 -0.87 -18.10
N GLU A 339 -11.49 0.14 -18.75
CA GLU A 339 -10.31 0.88 -18.26
C GLU A 339 -10.71 2.04 -17.34
N GLU A 340 -9.85 2.27 -16.37
CA GLU A 340 -9.81 3.45 -15.54
C GLU A 340 -8.41 4.07 -15.63
N LYS A 341 -8.34 5.37 -15.96
CA LYS A 341 -7.10 6.13 -16.09
C LYS A 341 -7.02 7.15 -14.98
N ILE A 342 -5.92 7.14 -14.22
CA ILE A 342 -5.77 8.01 -13.06
C ILE A 342 -4.51 8.85 -13.20
N ARG A 343 -4.67 10.17 -13.03
CA ARG A 343 -3.58 11.14 -12.97
C ARG A 343 -3.51 11.72 -11.57
N THR A 344 -2.34 11.68 -10.97
CA THR A 344 -2.11 12.27 -9.66
C THR A 344 -0.93 13.22 -9.73
N VAL A 345 -1.10 14.43 -9.24
CA VAL A 345 0.00 15.35 -8.96
C VAL A 345 -0.10 15.84 -7.53
N GLY A 346 1.05 16.10 -6.92
CA GLY A 346 1.05 16.49 -5.52
C GLY A 346 2.34 17.11 -5.05
N LEU A 347 2.35 17.46 -3.78
CA LEU A 347 3.48 18.06 -3.11
C LEU A 347 3.57 17.50 -1.68
N ASN A 348 4.75 17.02 -1.31
CA ASN A 348 5.07 16.63 0.06
C ASN A 348 5.97 17.69 0.69
N TRP A 349 5.72 18.00 1.95
CA TRP A 349 6.62 18.77 2.80
C TRP A 349 7.04 17.92 4.00
N TYR A 350 8.33 17.92 4.29
CA TYR A 350 8.92 17.11 5.35
C TYR A 350 9.49 18.00 6.45
N GLY A 351 8.68 18.26 7.50
CA GLY A 351 9.12 19.06 8.65
C GLY A 351 10.19 18.36 9.48
N LYS A 352 10.11 17.02 9.60
CA LYS A 352 11.14 16.18 10.23
C LYS A 352 11.16 14.80 9.55
N GLY A 353 11.64 14.75 8.31
CA GLY A 353 11.65 13.52 7.54
C GLY A 353 10.27 12.83 7.52
N HIS A 354 10.24 11.51 7.67
CA HIS A 354 8.99 10.75 7.76
C HIS A 354 8.31 10.83 9.13
N SER A 355 8.97 11.38 10.16
CA SER A 355 8.37 11.55 11.48
C SER A 355 7.29 12.63 11.50
N PHE A 356 7.48 13.70 10.72
CA PHE A 356 6.45 14.72 10.52
C PHE A 356 6.45 15.17 9.07
N LYS A 357 5.40 14.86 8.35
CA LYS A 357 5.22 15.29 6.95
C LYS A 357 3.77 15.67 6.68
N VAL A 358 3.59 16.52 5.67
CA VAL A 358 2.29 16.84 5.10
C VAL A 358 2.36 16.60 3.60
N GLY A 359 1.41 15.84 3.06
CA GLY A 359 1.25 15.60 1.63
C GLY A 359 -0.09 16.14 1.15
N ALA A 360 -0.09 16.75 -0.03
CA ALA A 360 -1.30 17.20 -0.71
C ALA A 360 -1.29 16.69 -2.15
N ASN A 361 -2.39 16.10 -2.60
CA ASN A 361 -2.55 15.57 -3.94
C ASN A 361 -3.84 16.05 -4.58
N TRP A 362 -3.80 16.24 -5.89
CA TRP A 362 -4.96 16.23 -6.76
C TRP A 362 -4.95 14.91 -7.52
N VAL A 363 -6.08 14.21 -7.54
CA VAL A 363 -6.28 12.93 -8.20
C VAL A 363 -7.45 13.08 -9.16
N HIS A 364 -7.20 12.82 -10.43
CA HIS A 364 -8.19 12.83 -11.49
C HIS A 364 -8.39 11.42 -12.03
N HIS A 365 -9.62 10.93 -11.99
CA HIS A 365 -10.03 9.64 -12.56
C HIS A 365 -10.82 9.88 -13.84
N GLU A 366 -10.54 9.10 -14.88
CA GLU A 366 -11.34 8.95 -16.08
C GLU A 366 -11.79 7.50 -16.18
N PHE A 367 -13.08 7.26 -16.42
CA PHE A 367 -13.68 5.94 -16.44
C PHE A 367 -14.25 5.60 -17.81
N ASP A 368 -13.98 4.40 -18.28
CA ASP A 368 -14.77 3.81 -19.36
C ASP A 368 -16.21 3.50 -18.89
N THR A 369 -17.13 3.34 -19.85
CA THR A 369 -18.57 3.26 -19.57
C THR A 369 -18.99 2.13 -18.65
N LYS A 370 -18.26 0.98 -18.65
CA LYS A 370 -18.59 -0.21 -17.85
C LYS A 370 -17.94 -0.24 -16.46
N VAL A 371 -17.12 0.75 -16.12
CA VAL A 371 -16.46 0.87 -14.79
C VAL A 371 -16.80 2.16 -14.08
N LYS A 372 -17.73 2.94 -14.60
CA LYS A 372 -18.22 4.16 -13.96
C LYS A 372 -18.78 3.85 -12.57
N GLU A 373 -18.38 4.66 -11.60
CA GLU A 373 -18.92 4.62 -10.24
C GLU A 373 -20.35 5.20 -10.19
N VAL A 374 -20.62 6.18 -11.06
CA VAL A 374 -21.94 6.79 -11.26
C VAL A 374 -22.30 6.84 -12.74
N THR A 375 -23.59 6.90 -13.09
CA THR A 375 -24.04 6.75 -14.48
C THR A 375 -23.85 8.01 -15.32
N ASN A 376 -23.88 9.21 -14.69
CA ASN A 376 -23.91 10.50 -15.43
C ASN A 376 -22.53 11.09 -15.65
N ASP A 377 -21.53 10.68 -14.88
CA ASP A 377 -20.18 11.26 -14.93
C ASP A 377 -19.18 10.17 -15.29
N ASP A 378 -18.28 10.47 -16.23
CA ASP A 378 -17.19 9.60 -16.67
C ASP A 378 -15.83 10.01 -16.09
N SER A 379 -15.81 10.99 -15.21
CA SER A 379 -14.61 11.43 -14.51
C SER A 379 -14.93 11.96 -13.11
N LYS A 380 -13.92 11.97 -12.23
CA LYS A 380 -13.99 12.61 -10.91
C LYS A 380 -12.67 13.25 -10.50
N ASP A 381 -12.76 14.34 -9.74
CA ASP A 381 -11.63 15.03 -9.14
C ASP A 381 -11.66 14.92 -7.62
N ILE A 382 -10.56 14.46 -7.02
CA ILE A 382 -10.40 14.36 -5.57
C ILE A 382 -9.14 15.11 -5.15
N TYR A 383 -9.29 15.97 -4.16
CA TYR A 383 -8.19 16.67 -3.48
C TYR A 383 -7.97 16.03 -2.12
N GLN A 384 -6.73 15.71 -1.80
CA GLN A 384 -6.36 14.98 -0.60
C GLN A 384 -5.27 15.74 0.14
N VAL A 385 -5.46 15.98 1.42
CA VAL A 385 -4.41 16.51 2.30
C VAL A 385 -4.25 15.57 3.49
N GLN A 386 -3.02 15.10 3.71
CA GLN A 386 -2.72 14.20 4.81
C GLN A 386 -1.51 14.72 5.59
N ALA A 387 -1.68 14.85 6.89
CA ALA A 387 -0.53 15.01 7.80
C ALA A 387 -0.13 13.63 8.34
N GLN A 388 1.13 13.50 8.73
CA GLN A 388 1.66 12.33 9.42
C GLN A 388 2.48 12.75 10.62
N VAL A 389 2.21 12.10 11.73
CA VAL A 389 3.08 12.09 12.92
C VAL A 389 3.46 10.64 13.18
N TYR A 390 4.78 10.37 13.28
CA TYR A 390 5.31 9.02 13.48
C TYR A 390 6.55 9.08 14.40
N PHE A 391 6.45 8.53 15.55
CA PHE A 391 7.47 8.57 16.61
C PHE A 391 7.52 7.27 17.41
#